data_81ae46eb5d4bf932aab4836829240df3
#
_entry.id   81ae46eb5d4bf932aab4836829240df3
#
_cell.length_a   1.000
_cell.length_b   1.000
_cell.length_c   1.000
_cell.angle_alpha   90.00
_cell.angle_beta   90.00
_cell.angle_gamma   90.00
#
_symmetry.space_group_name_H-M   'P 1'
#
loop_
_entity.id
_entity.type
_entity.pdbx_description
1 polymer ?
#
loop_
_entity_poly.entity_id
_entity_poly.type
_entity_poly.pdbx_seq_one_letter_code
_entity_poly.pdbx_strand_id
1 'polypeptide(L)'
;MIPSIHSPAPIRLPIWFILWLVIGCSLSAADIEISETLQLPECHSIGWVRANAGVKGQHQATDIILDEAKWGTPKAGQVVEQHWDWKLTDAQWAEAVKLKGEGKKEDVKFDLWMPDGIGTARGIVVMSGHGSGEGLYKHPELRKIARALKLALFKFNGNPMQRGFWPRSLLDERLKVFAQSSQHPELVHAPLFLYGHSNGTGFSAIYPAVEGSRVWAWISMRPGTTFQVYQPAAARIPGMVIFGEADDFFARPSKEENMAVVEAMRKKHNALWHYAVEPKTGHGPGEKTWPLVFSFLRHSFAARVPADADPSKGPVKLNLIQPESGHLGQNWNASKGGYQTLPTSPFAEFSGDKASASWLLNSAYAADWQTFQRDGQLAK
;
A
#
# COMPACT_ATOMS: atom_id res chain seq x y z
N MET A 1 -10.39 103.53 -15.42
CA MET A 1 -10.64 102.56 -16.51
C MET A 1 -9.75 101.38 -16.27
N ILE A 2 -10.34 100.32 -15.81
CA ILE A 2 -9.64 99.09 -15.52
C ILE A 2 -10.22 98.03 -16.47
N PRO A 3 -9.42 97.30 -17.25
CA PRO A 3 -9.93 96.32 -18.20
C PRO A 3 -10.26 94.99 -17.45
N SER A 4 -11.40 94.44 -17.81
CA SER A 4 -11.92 93.19 -17.31
C SER A 4 -11.13 92.00 -17.87
N ILE A 5 -10.69 91.10 -16.96
CA ILE A 5 -10.03 89.83 -17.26
C ILE A 5 -11.10 88.77 -17.51
N HIS A 6 -11.14 88.23 -18.75
CA HIS A 6 -11.97 87.07 -19.08
C HIS A 6 -11.34 85.77 -18.51
N SER A 7 -12.13 85.00 -17.74
CA SER A 7 -11.80 83.71 -17.28
C SER A 7 -12.02 82.66 -18.38
N PRO A 8 -11.07 81.72 -18.64
CA PRO A 8 -11.30 80.67 -19.62
C PRO A 8 -12.16 79.57 -19.07
N ALA A 9 -12.99 78.98 -19.91
CA ALA A 9 -13.89 77.86 -19.62
C ALA A 9 -13.15 76.58 -19.32
N PRO A 10 -13.69 75.73 -18.49
CA PRO A 10 -13.05 74.45 -18.14
C PRO A 10 -13.10 73.45 -19.30
N ILE A 11 -11.91 72.92 -19.64
CA ILE A 11 -11.74 71.83 -20.59
C ILE A 11 -12.27 70.52 -19.94
N ARG A 12 -13.34 69.94 -20.48
CA ARG A 12 -13.81 68.60 -20.12
C ARG A 12 -12.98 67.54 -20.85
N LEU A 13 -12.11 66.90 -20.18
CA LEU A 13 -11.44 65.67 -20.66
C LEU A 13 -12.40 64.49 -20.61
N PRO A 14 -12.53 63.64 -21.63
CA PRO A 14 -13.34 62.42 -21.56
C PRO A 14 -12.65 61.43 -20.70
N ILE A 15 -13.36 60.92 -19.66
CA ILE A 15 -12.94 59.81 -18.81
C ILE A 15 -13.09 58.55 -19.66
N TRP A 16 -11.97 58.08 -20.19
CA TRP A 16 -11.90 56.71 -20.73
C TRP A 16 -11.85 55.74 -19.57
N PHE A 17 -12.96 55.01 -19.29
CA PHE A 17 -12.99 53.86 -18.47
C PHE A 17 -12.20 52.73 -19.17
N ILE A 18 -10.95 52.52 -18.77
CA ILE A 18 -10.19 51.33 -19.15
C ILE A 18 -10.76 50.21 -18.32
N LEU A 19 -11.69 49.44 -18.92
CA LEU A 19 -12.18 48.17 -18.37
C LEU A 19 -11.04 47.17 -18.50
N TRP A 20 -10.27 46.98 -17.43
CA TRP A 20 -9.35 45.85 -17.33
C TRP A 20 -10.19 44.59 -17.24
N LEU A 21 -10.35 43.92 -18.38
CA LEU A 21 -10.82 42.55 -18.43
C LEU A 21 -9.69 41.72 -17.79
N VAL A 22 -9.81 41.46 -16.49
CA VAL A 22 -9.00 40.42 -15.82
C VAL A 22 -9.52 39.10 -16.39
N ILE A 23 -8.94 38.67 -17.52
CA ILE A 23 -9.02 37.29 -17.94
C ILE A 23 -8.28 36.51 -16.84
N GLY A 24 -9.03 36.03 -15.86
CA GLY A 24 -8.56 35.05 -14.92
C GLY A 24 -8.22 33.78 -15.69
N CYS A 25 -7.04 33.72 -16.28
CA CYS A 25 -6.43 32.44 -16.59
C CYS A 25 -6.26 31.77 -15.23
N SER A 26 -7.21 30.90 -14.88
CA SER A 26 -6.97 29.85 -13.91
C SER A 26 -5.84 29.02 -14.50
N LEU A 27 -4.59 29.40 -14.21
CA LEU A 27 -3.48 28.49 -14.36
C LEU A 27 -3.86 27.30 -13.49
N SER A 28 -4.33 26.21 -14.10
CA SER A 28 -4.45 24.93 -13.41
C SER A 28 -3.06 24.68 -12.84
N ALA A 29 -2.95 24.71 -11.53
CA ALA A 29 -1.68 24.36 -10.89
C ALA A 29 -1.35 22.93 -11.33
N ALA A 30 -0.08 22.65 -11.56
CA ALA A 30 0.34 21.32 -11.96
C ALA A 30 0.33 20.37 -10.74
N ASP A 31 0.14 19.08 -10.99
CA ASP A 31 0.34 18.08 -9.96
C ASP A 31 1.73 18.25 -9.33
N ILE A 32 1.83 17.98 -8.03
CA ILE A 32 3.11 17.98 -7.31
C ILE A 32 3.81 16.67 -7.62
N GLU A 33 5.00 16.73 -8.19
CA GLU A 33 5.87 15.56 -8.39
C GLU A 33 7.25 15.87 -7.81
N ILE A 34 7.69 15.08 -6.82
CA ILE A 34 8.97 15.24 -6.14
C ILE A 34 9.68 13.89 -6.13
N SER A 35 10.96 13.91 -6.45
CA SER A 35 11.81 12.72 -6.40
C SER A 35 13.07 12.97 -5.58
N GLU A 36 13.49 11.96 -4.83
CA GLU A 36 14.73 11.95 -4.07
C GLU A 36 15.43 10.60 -4.25
N THR A 37 16.75 10.61 -4.30
CA THR A 37 17.56 9.39 -4.30
C THR A 37 18.52 9.42 -3.12
N LEU A 38 18.50 8.34 -2.34
CA LEU A 38 19.45 8.11 -1.25
C LEU A 38 20.34 6.93 -1.57
N GLN A 39 21.58 7.03 -1.18
CA GLN A 39 22.48 5.89 -1.13
C GLN A 39 22.37 5.19 0.22
N LEU A 40 21.72 4.04 0.23
CA LEU A 40 21.59 3.18 1.39
C LEU A 40 22.55 2.01 1.31
N PRO A 41 23.03 1.49 2.46
CA PRO A 41 23.83 0.27 2.47
C PRO A 41 23.08 -0.89 1.82
N GLU A 42 23.78 -1.71 1.04
CA GLU A 42 23.19 -2.91 0.46
C GLU A 42 22.88 -3.92 1.57
N CYS A 43 21.60 -4.12 1.82
CA CYS A 43 21.12 -5.11 2.81
C CYS A 43 20.25 -6.21 2.18
N HIS A 44 20.36 -6.37 0.86
CA HIS A 44 19.63 -7.37 0.09
C HIS A 44 19.78 -8.78 0.67
N SER A 45 21.00 -9.18 1.02
CA SER A 45 21.28 -10.49 1.59
C SER A 45 20.64 -10.68 2.97
N ILE A 46 20.62 -9.65 3.79
CA ILE A 46 20.00 -9.67 5.14
C ILE A 46 18.48 -9.85 4.99
N GLY A 47 17.85 -9.06 4.14
CA GLY A 47 16.44 -9.12 3.89
C GLY A 47 15.99 -10.49 3.38
N TRP A 48 16.71 -10.99 2.38
CA TRP A 48 16.37 -12.26 1.76
C TRP A 48 16.52 -13.43 2.72
N VAL A 49 17.54 -13.45 3.54
CA VAL A 49 17.74 -14.49 4.55
C VAL A 49 16.64 -14.47 5.59
N ARG A 50 16.20 -13.29 6.06
CA ARG A 50 15.06 -13.19 6.97
C ARG A 50 13.76 -13.69 6.35
N ALA A 51 13.48 -13.28 5.13
CA ALA A 51 12.28 -13.74 4.42
C ALA A 51 12.27 -15.24 4.20
N ASN A 52 13.45 -15.87 4.10
CA ASN A 52 13.64 -17.29 3.85
C ASN A 52 14.16 -18.07 5.07
N ALA A 53 14.11 -17.50 6.27
CA ALA A 53 14.45 -18.23 7.48
C ALA A 53 13.55 -19.45 7.62
N GLY A 54 14.13 -20.61 7.57
CA GLY A 54 13.42 -21.90 7.48
C GLY A 54 13.61 -22.62 6.17
N VAL A 55 14.24 -22.01 5.17
CA VAL A 55 14.70 -22.69 3.96
C VAL A 55 16.13 -23.19 4.20
N LYS A 56 16.27 -24.50 4.33
CA LYS A 56 17.54 -25.16 4.61
C LYS A 56 18.62 -24.77 3.58
N GLY A 57 19.77 -24.29 4.03
CA GLY A 57 20.93 -24.00 3.18
C GLY A 57 21.18 -22.55 2.82
N GLN A 58 20.36 -21.61 3.31
CA GLN A 58 20.50 -20.17 2.99
C GLN A 58 20.93 -19.32 4.19
N HIS A 59 21.36 -19.96 5.28
CA HIS A 59 21.48 -19.41 6.62
C HIS A 59 22.77 -18.71 6.96
N GLN A 60 23.80 -18.79 6.16
CA GLN A 60 25.15 -18.35 6.56
C GLN A 60 25.30 -16.84 6.83
N ALA A 61 24.23 -16.08 6.64
CA ALA A 61 24.33 -14.65 6.69
C ALA A 61 23.75 -13.99 7.95
N THR A 62 23.14 -14.74 8.86
CA THR A 62 22.17 -14.16 9.80
C THR A 62 22.21 -14.64 11.23
N ASP A 63 23.26 -15.33 11.64
CA ASP A 63 23.42 -15.81 13.01
C ASP A 63 23.25 -14.71 14.06
N ILE A 64 23.39 -13.45 13.64
CA ILE A 64 23.22 -12.28 14.53
C ILE A 64 21.77 -11.78 14.57
N ILE A 65 21.01 -11.99 13.49
CA ILE A 65 19.63 -11.47 13.38
C ILE A 65 18.58 -12.58 13.60
N LEU A 66 18.96 -13.82 13.33
CA LEU A 66 18.09 -14.98 13.45
C LEU A 66 18.70 -16.00 14.41
N ASP A 67 18.21 -16.02 15.59
CA ASP A 67 18.44 -17.11 16.54
C ASP A 67 17.49 -18.26 16.17
N GLU A 68 17.97 -19.26 15.42
CA GLU A 68 17.17 -20.43 15.01
C GLU A 68 16.63 -21.21 16.20
N ALA A 69 17.34 -21.26 17.31
CA ALA A 69 16.89 -21.90 18.53
C ALA A 69 15.67 -21.19 19.11
N LYS A 70 15.57 -19.87 18.90
CA LYS A 70 14.45 -19.03 19.32
C LYS A 70 13.27 -19.06 18.36
N TRP A 71 13.53 -19.27 17.08
CA TRP A 71 12.52 -19.06 16.02
C TRP A 71 11.98 -20.38 15.44
N GLY A 72 12.75 -21.45 15.52
CA GLY A 72 12.42 -22.71 14.88
C GLY A 72 12.41 -22.65 13.35
N THR A 73 12.23 -23.79 12.71
CA THR A 73 12.04 -23.87 11.25
C THR A 73 10.54 -23.92 10.95
N PRO A 74 9.95 -22.87 10.36
CA PRO A 74 8.53 -22.88 10.01
C PRO A 74 8.26 -23.94 8.94
N LYS A 75 7.13 -24.62 9.04
CA LYS A 75 6.62 -25.53 8.02
C LYS A 75 5.62 -24.80 7.14
N ALA A 76 5.49 -25.24 5.89
CA ALA A 76 4.45 -24.73 4.99
C ALA A 76 3.07 -24.79 5.65
N GLY A 77 2.27 -23.74 5.52
CA GLY A 77 0.95 -23.60 6.16
C GLY A 77 0.98 -23.38 7.67
N GLN A 78 2.14 -23.33 8.29
CA GLN A 78 2.26 -23.02 9.71
C GLN A 78 2.31 -21.52 9.95
N VAL A 79 1.38 -21.01 10.75
CA VAL A 79 1.46 -19.63 11.26
C VAL A 79 2.53 -19.59 12.32
N VAL A 80 3.61 -18.88 12.07
CA VAL A 80 4.68 -18.69 13.05
C VAL A 80 4.22 -17.63 14.04
N GLU A 81 3.84 -18.06 15.23
CA GLU A 81 3.44 -17.14 16.31
C GLU A 81 4.61 -16.44 16.98
N GLN A 82 5.79 -16.97 16.81
CA GLN A 82 6.98 -16.37 17.38
C GLN A 82 7.30 -15.12 16.57
N HIS A 83 7.18 -14.02 17.24
CA HIS A 83 7.38 -12.69 16.70
C HIS A 83 8.79 -12.58 16.13
N TRP A 84 8.89 -12.50 14.84
CA TRP A 84 10.01 -11.83 14.26
C TRP A 84 10.04 -10.45 14.87
N ASP A 85 11.11 -10.13 15.57
CA ASP A 85 11.26 -8.79 16.05
C ASP A 85 11.69 -7.92 14.86
N TRP A 86 10.70 -7.57 14.05
CA TRP A 86 10.84 -6.62 12.94
C TRP A 86 11.25 -5.23 13.43
N LYS A 87 11.19 -5.02 14.72
CA LYS A 87 11.64 -3.82 15.40
C LYS A 87 13.14 -3.87 15.63
N LEU A 88 13.93 -4.07 14.56
CA LEU A 88 15.34 -3.76 14.65
C LEU A 88 15.44 -2.29 15.03
N THR A 89 16.11 -2.03 16.14
CA THR A 89 16.54 -0.67 16.45
C THR A 89 17.49 -0.19 15.36
N ASP A 90 17.62 1.11 15.19
CA ASP A 90 18.57 1.66 14.21
C ASP A 90 20.00 1.14 14.44
N ALA A 91 20.39 0.90 15.71
CA ALA A 91 21.67 0.30 16.06
C ALA A 91 21.79 -1.16 15.57
N GLN A 92 20.77 -1.98 15.78
CA GLN A 92 20.76 -3.37 15.28
C GLN A 92 20.74 -3.44 13.76
N TRP A 93 20.04 -2.50 13.12
CA TRP A 93 20.06 -2.34 11.67
C TRP A 93 21.46 -1.97 11.17
N ALA A 94 22.09 -0.96 11.79
CA ALA A 94 23.44 -0.52 11.44
C ALA A 94 24.47 -1.66 11.60
N GLU A 95 24.33 -2.48 12.63
CA GLU A 95 25.18 -3.66 12.86
C GLU A 95 24.93 -4.73 11.80
N ALA A 96 23.67 -5.01 11.46
CA ALA A 96 23.31 -5.96 10.42
C ALA A 96 23.85 -5.55 9.04
N VAL A 97 23.78 -4.26 8.73
CA VAL A 97 24.35 -3.67 7.52
C VAL A 97 25.87 -3.78 7.50
N LYS A 98 26.52 -3.45 8.61
CA LYS A 98 27.98 -3.54 8.75
C LYS A 98 28.51 -4.94 8.47
N LEU A 99 27.81 -5.96 8.94
CA LEU A 99 28.21 -7.37 8.78
C LEU A 99 28.07 -7.89 7.34
N LYS A 100 27.20 -7.31 6.52
CA LYS A 100 26.86 -7.83 5.19
C LYS A 100 27.05 -6.87 4.05
N GLY A 101 27.09 -5.58 4.32
CA GLY A 101 27.11 -4.52 3.32
C GLY A 101 28.33 -3.60 3.43
N GLU A 102 29.41 -3.99 4.13
CA GLU A 102 30.56 -3.13 4.24
C GLU A 102 31.07 -2.70 2.87
N GLY A 103 30.93 -1.40 2.60
CA GLY A 103 31.42 -0.76 1.39
C GLY A 103 30.48 -0.78 0.18
N LYS A 104 29.39 -1.54 0.19
CA LYS A 104 28.40 -1.51 -0.89
C LYS A 104 27.23 -0.62 -0.53
N LYS A 105 26.88 0.28 -1.44
CA LYS A 105 25.72 1.14 -1.36
C LYS A 105 24.81 0.89 -2.56
N GLU A 106 23.55 1.08 -2.34
CA GLU A 106 22.51 0.95 -3.36
C GLU A 106 21.68 2.23 -3.39
N ASP A 107 21.39 2.71 -4.61
CA ASP A 107 20.51 3.84 -4.81
C ASP A 107 19.06 3.41 -4.54
N VAL A 108 18.42 4.10 -3.60
CA VAL A 108 17.00 3.95 -3.33
C VAL A 108 16.31 5.24 -3.73
N LYS A 109 15.47 5.15 -4.74
CA LYS A 109 14.70 6.27 -5.24
C LYS A 109 13.34 6.32 -4.55
N PHE A 110 12.96 7.52 -4.14
CA PHE A 110 11.64 7.83 -3.57
C PHE A 110 10.95 8.85 -4.47
N ASP A 111 9.69 8.60 -4.77
CA ASP A 111 8.87 9.49 -5.58
C ASP A 111 7.56 9.80 -4.85
N LEU A 112 7.20 11.06 -4.78
CA LEU A 112 5.90 11.55 -4.32
C LEU A 112 5.15 12.17 -5.49
N TRP A 113 3.86 11.82 -5.62
CA TRP A 113 2.92 12.50 -6.48
C TRP A 113 1.69 12.91 -5.66
N MET A 114 1.23 14.13 -5.86
CA MET A 114 0.00 14.62 -5.26
C MET A 114 -0.81 15.39 -6.32
N PRO A 115 -2.15 15.25 -6.31
CA PRO A 115 -2.97 15.99 -7.25
C PRO A 115 -2.95 17.48 -6.95
N ASP A 116 -3.02 18.27 -8.00
CA ASP A 116 -3.25 19.69 -7.88
C ASP A 116 -4.49 20.00 -7.05
N GLY A 117 -4.42 21.06 -6.24
CA GLY A 117 -5.53 21.53 -5.42
C GLY A 117 -6.03 20.54 -4.37
N ILE A 118 -5.23 19.55 -3.98
CA ILE A 118 -5.59 18.51 -3.01
C ILE A 118 -6.10 19.08 -1.67
N GLY A 119 -5.62 20.28 -1.28
CA GLY A 119 -5.81 20.81 0.07
C GLY A 119 -5.06 19.95 1.08
N THR A 120 -5.77 19.33 2.03
CA THR A 120 -5.17 18.38 2.97
C THR A 120 -5.22 16.96 2.41
N ALA A 121 -4.09 16.29 2.31
CA ALA A 121 -4.01 14.87 1.95
C ALA A 121 -4.61 14.01 3.08
N ARG A 122 -5.62 13.20 2.74
CA ARG A 122 -6.33 12.34 3.72
C ARG A 122 -5.70 10.97 3.92
N GLY A 123 -4.76 10.59 3.08
CA GLY A 123 -4.03 9.34 3.13
C GLY A 123 -2.95 9.25 2.08
N ILE A 124 -2.13 8.23 2.18
CA ILE A 124 -1.02 7.98 1.25
C ILE A 124 -1.10 6.53 0.76
N VAL A 125 -1.07 6.33 -0.55
CA VAL A 125 -0.83 5.00 -1.14
C VAL A 125 0.68 4.81 -1.27
N VAL A 126 1.24 3.93 -0.47
CA VAL A 126 2.67 3.61 -0.45
C VAL A 126 2.93 2.35 -1.26
N MET A 127 3.76 2.45 -2.27
CA MET A 127 4.05 1.36 -3.19
C MET A 127 5.52 1.00 -3.23
N SER A 128 5.82 -0.30 -3.14
CA SER A 128 7.09 -0.79 -3.64
C SER A 128 7.09 -0.68 -5.18
N GLY A 129 8.08 -0.02 -5.75
CA GLY A 129 8.23 0.11 -7.21
C GLY A 129 8.64 -1.16 -7.92
N HIS A 130 8.97 -2.23 -7.17
CA HIS A 130 9.30 -3.52 -7.73
C HIS A 130 8.11 -4.13 -8.50
N GLY A 131 8.41 -4.78 -9.60
CA GLY A 131 7.39 -5.41 -10.44
C GLY A 131 6.36 -4.38 -10.95
N SER A 132 5.09 -4.60 -10.65
CA SER A 132 4.00 -3.75 -11.12
C SER A 132 3.80 -2.43 -10.34
N GLY A 133 4.57 -2.18 -9.27
CA GLY A 133 4.42 -0.97 -8.48
C GLY A 133 4.71 0.30 -9.26
N GLU A 134 5.67 0.28 -10.17
CA GLU A 134 5.94 1.41 -11.08
C GLU A 134 4.76 1.72 -12.00
N GLY A 135 4.16 0.67 -12.58
CA GLY A 135 2.98 0.82 -13.43
C GLY A 135 1.77 1.32 -12.65
N LEU A 136 1.57 0.82 -11.43
CA LEU A 136 0.49 1.26 -10.56
C LEU A 136 0.63 2.74 -10.17
N TYR A 137 1.82 3.19 -9.81
CA TYR A 137 2.09 4.60 -9.47
C TYR A 137 1.70 5.57 -10.58
N LYS A 138 1.87 5.16 -11.83
CA LYS A 138 1.54 5.95 -13.03
C LYS A 138 0.13 5.68 -13.56
N HIS A 139 -0.62 4.74 -12.95
CA HIS A 139 -1.89 4.28 -13.49
C HIS A 139 -2.95 5.40 -13.48
N PRO A 140 -3.56 5.75 -14.63
CA PRO A 140 -4.48 6.89 -14.72
C PRO A 140 -5.69 6.77 -13.79
N GLU A 141 -6.24 5.55 -13.65
CA GLU A 141 -7.39 5.33 -12.75
C GLU A 141 -6.99 5.47 -11.27
N LEU A 142 -5.78 5.03 -10.86
CA LEU A 142 -5.30 5.28 -9.51
C LEU A 142 -5.16 6.78 -9.24
N ARG A 143 -4.58 7.54 -10.18
CA ARG A 143 -4.46 9.00 -10.05
C ARG A 143 -5.83 9.69 -9.97
N LYS A 144 -6.82 9.20 -10.72
CA LYS A 144 -8.20 9.69 -10.63
C LYS A 144 -8.82 9.39 -9.26
N ILE A 145 -8.64 8.19 -8.74
CA ILE A 145 -9.09 7.82 -7.39
C ILE A 145 -8.38 8.67 -6.33
N ALA A 146 -7.08 8.87 -6.47
CA ALA A 146 -6.31 9.68 -5.55
C ALA A 146 -6.80 11.14 -5.51
N ARG A 147 -7.16 11.73 -6.66
CA ARG A 147 -7.82 13.04 -6.70
C ARG A 147 -9.15 13.03 -5.94
N ALA A 148 -10.01 12.07 -6.22
CA ALA A 148 -11.35 11.99 -5.64
C ALA A 148 -11.30 11.78 -4.11
N LEU A 149 -10.37 11.00 -3.60
CA LEU A 149 -10.22 10.67 -2.18
C LEU A 149 -9.20 11.55 -1.46
N LYS A 150 -8.57 12.50 -2.15
CA LYS A 150 -7.49 13.34 -1.63
C LYS A 150 -6.32 12.52 -1.09
N LEU A 151 -5.77 11.65 -1.92
CA LEU A 151 -4.63 10.78 -1.56
C LEU A 151 -3.35 11.27 -2.22
N ALA A 152 -2.26 11.18 -1.50
CA ALA A 152 -0.91 11.22 -2.08
C ALA A 152 -0.52 9.81 -2.55
N LEU A 153 0.32 9.74 -3.58
CA LEU A 153 0.96 8.51 -4.02
C LEU A 153 2.45 8.60 -3.70
N PHE A 154 2.94 7.61 -2.99
CA PHE A 154 4.35 7.52 -2.62
C PHE A 154 4.92 6.20 -3.09
N LYS A 155 6.04 6.25 -3.79
CA LYS A 155 6.72 5.06 -4.31
C LYS A 155 8.18 5.07 -3.92
N PHE A 156 8.73 3.89 -3.65
CA PHE A 156 10.15 3.69 -3.47
C PHE A 156 10.65 2.55 -4.34
N ASN A 157 11.86 2.72 -4.87
CA ASN A 157 12.60 1.69 -5.60
C ASN A 157 13.92 1.42 -4.88
N GLY A 158 14.32 0.17 -4.81
CA GLY A 158 15.56 -0.26 -4.16
C GLY A 158 15.33 -1.54 -3.37
N ASN A 159 16.26 -2.47 -3.46
CA ASN A 159 16.12 -3.80 -2.85
C ASN A 159 15.98 -3.77 -1.32
N PRO A 160 16.69 -2.93 -0.58
CA PRO A 160 16.54 -2.91 0.86
C PRO A 160 15.11 -2.72 1.31
N MET A 161 14.41 -1.75 0.70
CA MET A 161 13.04 -1.41 1.09
C MET A 161 11.99 -2.38 0.56
N GLN A 162 12.21 -2.96 -0.61
CA GLN A 162 11.26 -3.89 -1.23
C GLN A 162 10.95 -5.10 -0.36
N ARG A 163 11.93 -5.56 0.39
CA ARG A 163 11.82 -6.75 1.24
C ARG A 163 11.40 -6.46 2.68
N GLY A 164 11.10 -5.21 3.01
CA GLY A 164 10.69 -4.81 4.35
C GLY A 164 11.81 -4.76 5.39
N PHE A 165 13.06 -4.65 4.96
CA PHE A 165 14.24 -4.68 5.82
C PHE A 165 14.99 -3.35 5.76
N TRP A 166 14.43 -2.34 6.36
CA TRP A 166 15.06 -1.04 6.51
C TRP A 166 14.96 -0.55 7.95
N PRO A 167 15.69 0.50 8.31
CA PRO A 167 15.44 1.20 9.56
C PRO A 167 13.96 1.58 9.66
N ARG A 168 13.38 1.29 10.80
CA ARG A 168 11.96 1.57 11.06
C ARG A 168 11.59 3.02 10.78
N SER A 169 12.50 3.93 11.11
CA SER A 169 12.34 5.37 10.92
C SER A 169 12.38 5.83 9.46
N LEU A 170 12.94 5.03 8.55
CA LEU A 170 13.26 5.51 7.20
C LEU A 170 12.04 6.02 6.41
N LEU A 171 10.91 5.29 6.45
CA LEU A 171 9.69 5.75 5.77
C LEU A 171 9.20 7.08 6.37
N ASP A 172 9.16 7.18 7.69
CA ASP A 172 8.72 8.38 8.38
C ASP A 172 9.66 9.56 8.13
N GLU A 173 10.96 9.31 8.08
CA GLU A 173 11.96 10.32 7.72
C GLU A 173 11.77 10.83 6.29
N ARG A 174 11.53 9.92 5.35
CA ARG A 174 11.26 10.31 3.96
C ARG A 174 9.95 11.09 3.84
N LEU A 175 8.90 10.64 4.51
CA LEU A 175 7.64 11.38 4.54
C LEU A 175 7.80 12.77 5.16
N LYS A 176 8.65 12.96 6.17
CA LYS A 176 8.99 14.29 6.71
C LYS A 176 9.68 15.17 5.68
N VAL A 177 10.65 14.64 4.93
CA VAL A 177 11.33 15.38 3.88
C VAL A 177 10.34 15.81 2.79
N PHE A 178 9.51 14.89 2.32
CA PHE A 178 8.49 15.19 1.31
C PHE A 178 7.41 16.14 1.82
N ALA A 179 7.03 16.05 3.10
CA ALA A 179 6.10 16.97 3.74
C ALA A 179 6.64 18.42 3.71
N GLN A 180 7.93 18.60 3.98
CA GLN A 180 8.58 19.90 3.90
C GLN A 180 8.69 20.41 2.45
N SER A 181 9.15 19.56 1.53
CA SER A 181 9.36 19.94 0.13
C SER A 181 8.07 20.24 -0.63
N SER A 182 6.97 19.55 -0.28
CA SER A 182 5.65 19.75 -0.89
C SER A 182 4.79 20.80 -0.17
N GLN A 183 5.21 21.28 1.00
CA GLN A 183 4.42 22.14 1.90
C GLN A 183 3.12 21.44 2.39
N HIS A 184 3.15 20.11 2.53
CA HIS A 184 2.06 19.27 3.02
C HIS A 184 2.45 18.57 4.32
N PRO A 185 2.50 19.29 5.47
CA PRO A 185 2.97 18.74 6.74
C PRO A 185 2.12 17.54 7.23
N GLU A 186 0.90 17.42 6.79
CA GLU A 186 -0.01 16.33 7.13
C GLU A 186 0.47 14.95 6.64
N LEU A 187 1.37 14.87 5.67
CA LEU A 187 1.91 13.59 5.18
C LEU A 187 2.58 12.80 6.31
N VAL A 188 3.11 13.48 7.33
CA VAL A 188 3.71 12.82 8.50
C VAL A 188 2.69 12.02 9.30
N HIS A 189 1.42 12.40 9.28
CA HIS A 189 0.34 11.81 10.08
C HIS A 189 -0.72 11.09 9.25
N ALA A 190 -0.70 11.25 7.94
CA ALA A 190 -1.68 10.65 7.05
C ALA A 190 -1.68 9.12 7.12
N PRO A 191 -2.85 8.47 7.14
CA PRO A 191 -2.97 7.02 7.04
C PRO A 191 -2.32 6.44 5.79
N LEU A 192 -1.96 5.15 5.83
CA LEU A 192 -1.22 4.47 4.77
C LEU A 192 -2.03 3.30 4.17
N PHE A 193 -2.06 3.22 2.85
CA PHE A 193 -2.37 2.00 2.10
C PHE A 193 -1.09 1.42 1.54
N LEU A 194 -0.88 0.12 1.66
CA LEU A 194 0.38 -0.49 1.26
C LEU A 194 0.18 -1.41 0.07
N TYR A 195 1.05 -1.29 -0.92
CA TYR A 195 1.07 -2.17 -2.07
C TYR A 195 2.48 -2.71 -2.32
N GLY A 196 2.56 -4.02 -2.47
CA GLY A 196 3.80 -4.70 -2.87
C GLY A 196 3.53 -5.78 -3.91
N HIS A 197 4.44 -5.91 -4.90
CA HIS A 197 4.43 -6.97 -5.87
C HIS A 197 5.72 -7.79 -5.78
N SER A 198 5.62 -9.10 -5.89
CA SER A 198 6.76 -10.01 -5.86
C SER A 198 7.60 -9.80 -4.58
N ASN A 199 8.88 -9.52 -4.67
CA ASN A 199 9.72 -9.18 -3.51
C ASN A 199 9.17 -7.98 -2.70
N GLY A 200 8.47 -7.06 -3.36
CA GLY A 200 7.84 -5.92 -2.69
C GLY A 200 6.74 -6.31 -1.69
N THR A 201 6.24 -7.54 -1.75
CA THR A 201 5.28 -8.07 -0.78
C THR A 201 5.87 -8.21 0.61
N GLY A 202 7.19 -8.32 0.73
CA GLY A 202 7.87 -8.22 2.02
C GLY A 202 7.51 -6.92 2.76
N PHE A 203 7.53 -5.80 2.04
CA PHE A 203 7.08 -4.52 2.60
C PHE A 203 5.60 -4.53 2.98
N SER A 204 4.73 -4.78 2.01
CA SER A 204 3.29 -4.61 2.21
C SER A 204 2.69 -5.54 3.25
N ALA A 205 3.27 -6.74 3.44
CA ALA A 205 2.80 -7.70 4.43
C ALA A 205 3.42 -7.51 5.83
N ILE A 206 4.67 -7.04 5.90
CA ILE A 206 5.39 -6.89 7.18
C ILE A 206 5.07 -5.56 7.86
N TYR A 207 5.07 -4.47 7.11
CA TYR A 207 4.88 -3.13 7.68
C TYR A 207 3.59 -3.00 8.50
N PRO A 208 2.44 -3.59 8.12
CA PRO A 208 1.24 -3.57 8.94
C PRO A 208 1.41 -4.16 10.33
N ALA A 209 2.30 -5.14 10.48
CA ALA A 209 2.58 -5.76 11.79
C ALA A 209 3.48 -4.90 12.67
N VAL A 210 4.27 -4.01 12.07
CA VAL A 210 5.23 -3.14 12.78
C VAL A 210 4.60 -1.79 13.13
N GLU A 211 3.89 -1.16 12.18
CA GLU A 211 3.31 0.17 12.29
C GLU A 211 1.81 0.19 11.95
N GLY A 212 1.09 -0.84 12.39
CA GLY A 212 -0.31 -1.07 12.01
C GLY A 212 -1.29 0.02 12.41
N SER A 213 -0.98 0.85 13.40
CA SER A 213 -1.87 1.93 13.85
C SER A 213 -2.19 2.94 12.75
N ARG A 214 -1.31 3.06 11.76
CA ARG A 214 -1.38 4.01 10.65
C ARG A 214 -1.84 3.38 9.34
N VAL A 215 -1.88 2.04 9.27
CA VAL A 215 -2.23 1.31 8.05
C VAL A 215 -3.73 1.05 7.99
N TRP A 216 -4.40 1.58 6.93
CA TRP A 216 -5.82 1.29 6.77
C TRP A 216 -6.08 -0.02 6.01
N ALA A 217 -5.20 -0.42 5.07
CA ALA A 217 -5.25 -1.71 4.37
C ALA A 217 -3.94 -1.98 3.62
N TRP A 218 -3.78 -3.23 3.15
CA TRP A 218 -2.59 -3.63 2.40
C TRP A 218 -2.91 -4.67 1.33
N ILE A 219 -2.07 -4.71 0.29
CA ILE A 219 -2.11 -5.70 -0.80
C ILE A 219 -0.75 -6.34 -0.99
N SER A 220 -0.73 -7.67 -1.06
CA SER A 220 0.38 -8.48 -1.56
C SER A 220 0.02 -9.06 -2.92
N MET A 221 0.66 -8.54 -3.97
CA MET A 221 0.46 -8.95 -5.36
C MET A 221 1.51 -9.98 -5.74
N ARG A 222 1.08 -11.20 -6.14
CA ARG A 222 2.00 -12.27 -6.57
C ARG A 222 3.16 -12.43 -5.60
N PRO A 223 2.93 -12.87 -4.36
CA PRO A 223 3.95 -12.87 -3.31
C PRO A 223 5.24 -13.59 -3.73
N GLY A 224 6.34 -12.86 -3.66
CA GLY A 224 7.70 -13.41 -3.85
C GLY A 224 8.42 -13.66 -2.54
N THR A 225 7.71 -13.56 -1.42
CA THR A 225 8.23 -13.75 -0.06
C THR A 225 7.60 -14.97 0.58
N THR A 226 8.25 -15.49 1.59
CA THR A 226 7.76 -16.65 2.33
C THR A 226 6.54 -16.28 3.20
N PHE A 227 5.78 -17.28 3.61
CA PHE A 227 4.63 -17.14 4.49
C PHE A 227 4.95 -16.50 5.85
N GLN A 228 6.23 -16.44 6.27
CA GLN A 228 6.63 -15.80 7.52
C GLN A 228 6.37 -14.29 7.58
N VAL A 229 6.16 -13.65 6.44
CA VAL A 229 5.84 -12.21 6.41
C VAL A 229 4.43 -11.89 6.90
N TYR A 230 3.54 -12.89 6.95
CA TYR A 230 2.17 -12.72 7.42
C TYR A 230 2.09 -12.89 8.92
N GLN A 231 2.01 -11.79 9.65
CA GLN A 231 2.11 -11.76 11.10
C GLN A 231 0.77 -11.53 11.81
N PRO A 232 0.53 -12.17 12.97
CA PRO A 232 -0.69 -11.98 13.75
C PRO A 232 -1.01 -10.54 14.12
N ALA A 233 0.02 -9.73 14.36
CA ALA A 233 -0.15 -8.30 14.69
C ALA A 233 -0.87 -7.51 13.58
N ALA A 234 -0.81 -7.96 12.32
CA ALA A 234 -1.53 -7.35 11.20
C ALA A 234 -2.93 -7.93 10.98
N ALA A 235 -3.36 -8.95 11.73
CA ALA A 235 -4.60 -9.69 11.47
C ALA A 235 -5.86 -8.78 11.43
N ARG A 236 -5.87 -7.71 12.22
CA ARG A 236 -7.02 -6.79 12.32
C ARG A 236 -6.98 -5.64 11.31
N ILE A 237 -6.04 -5.66 10.37
CA ILE A 237 -5.93 -4.70 9.29
C ILE A 237 -6.39 -5.39 8.00
N PRO A 238 -7.36 -4.82 7.26
CA PRO A 238 -7.82 -5.42 6.00
C PRO A 238 -6.65 -5.71 5.05
N GLY A 239 -6.57 -6.94 4.58
CA GLY A 239 -5.50 -7.42 3.72
C GLY A 239 -6.00 -8.24 2.54
N MET A 240 -5.40 -8.03 1.38
CA MET A 240 -5.68 -8.81 0.17
C MET A 240 -4.40 -9.40 -0.39
N VAL A 241 -4.43 -10.69 -0.68
CA VAL A 241 -3.35 -11.38 -1.41
C VAL A 241 -3.87 -11.79 -2.78
N ILE A 242 -3.18 -11.41 -3.85
CA ILE A 242 -3.60 -11.73 -5.22
C ILE A 242 -2.59 -12.66 -5.85
N PHE A 243 -3.05 -13.81 -6.29
CA PHE A 243 -2.25 -14.83 -6.98
C PHE A 243 -2.53 -14.87 -8.48
N GLY A 244 -1.54 -15.25 -9.28
CA GLY A 244 -1.74 -15.73 -10.64
C GLY A 244 -1.92 -17.25 -10.62
N GLU A 245 -2.90 -17.78 -11.33
CA GLU A 245 -3.09 -19.24 -11.38
C GLU A 245 -1.88 -19.94 -11.99
N ALA A 246 -1.28 -19.36 -13.03
CA ALA A 246 -0.10 -19.88 -13.72
C ALA A 246 1.22 -19.25 -13.21
N ASP A 247 1.22 -18.70 -11.99
CA ASP A 247 2.43 -18.15 -11.39
C ASP A 247 3.28 -19.27 -10.81
N ASP A 248 4.28 -19.68 -11.56
CA ASP A 248 5.29 -20.68 -11.23
C ASP A 248 6.70 -20.09 -11.04
N PHE A 249 6.79 -18.76 -11.02
CA PHE A 249 8.06 -18.04 -10.98
C PHE A 249 8.92 -18.42 -9.78
N PHE A 250 8.28 -18.70 -8.64
CA PHE A 250 8.95 -19.21 -7.44
C PHE A 250 8.45 -20.61 -7.13
N ALA A 251 9.31 -21.59 -7.28
CA ALA A 251 8.97 -22.95 -6.91
C ALA A 251 8.66 -23.15 -5.42
N ARG A 252 8.99 -22.16 -4.56
CA ARG A 252 8.71 -22.18 -3.11
C ARG A 252 8.82 -20.77 -2.51
N PRO A 253 7.88 -20.33 -1.63
CA PRO A 253 6.64 -21.07 -1.33
C PRO A 253 5.69 -21.02 -2.53
N SER A 254 4.95 -22.08 -2.73
CA SER A 254 3.92 -22.14 -3.77
C SER A 254 2.76 -21.20 -3.44
N LYS A 255 1.91 -20.88 -4.44
CA LYS A 255 0.70 -20.12 -4.17
C LYS A 255 -0.21 -20.82 -3.17
N GLU A 256 -0.29 -22.15 -3.25
CA GLU A 256 -1.09 -22.99 -2.34
C GLU A 256 -0.60 -22.87 -0.90
N GLU A 257 0.70 -22.83 -0.67
CA GLU A 257 1.28 -22.60 0.66
C GLU A 257 0.93 -21.21 1.19
N ASN A 258 0.99 -20.17 0.36
CA ASN A 258 0.60 -18.83 0.76
C ASN A 258 -0.92 -18.71 0.99
N MET A 259 -1.75 -19.37 0.18
CA MET A 259 -3.20 -19.44 0.39
C MET A 259 -3.52 -20.11 1.73
N ALA A 260 -2.89 -21.24 2.03
CA ALA A 260 -3.05 -21.96 3.28
C ALA A 260 -2.67 -21.08 4.50
N VAL A 261 -1.68 -20.20 4.37
CA VAL A 261 -1.32 -19.25 5.44
C VAL A 261 -2.41 -18.21 5.64
N VAL A 262 -2.99 -17.65 4.58
CA VAL A 262 -4.12 -16.70 4.72
C VAL A 262 -5.29 -17.37 5.44
N GLU A 263 -5.62 -18.61 5.07
CA GLU A 263 -6.68 -19.39 5.72
C GLU A 263 -6.36 -19.69 7.20
N ALA A 264 -5.12 -20.03 7.50
CA ALA A 264 -4.67 -20.25 8.88
C ALA A 264 -4.75 -18.98 9.72
N MET A 265 -4.38 -17.83 9.16
CA MET A 265 -4.51 -16.51 9.81
C MET A 265 -5.98 -16.15 10.05
N ARG A 266 -6.87 -16.47 9.10
CA ARG A 266 -8.32 -16.36 9.29
C ARG A 266 -8.76 -17.20 10.47
N LYS A 267 -8.42 -18.48 10.45
CA LYS A 267 -8.86 -19.47 11.43
C LYS A 267 -8.34 -19.17 12.85
N LYS A 268 -7.07 -18.78 12.96
CA LYS A 268 -6.41 -18.65 14.26
C LYS A 268 -6.54 -17.27 14.88
N HIS A 269 -6.54 -16.22 14.04
CA HIS A 269 -6.49 -14.84 14.48
C HIS A 269 -7.69 -14.01 14.03
N ASN A 270 -8.68 -14.67 13.39
CA ASN A 270 -9.85 -13.98 12.82
C ASN A 270 -9.44 -12.79 11.94
N ALA A 271 -8.40 -12.99 11.12
CA ALA A 271 -7.81 -11.95 10.31
C ALA A 271 -8.83 -11.37 9.31
N LEU A 272 -8.79 -10.06 9.07
CA LEU A 272 -9.62 -9.37 8.08
C LEU A 272 -9.03 -9.53 6.68
N TRP A 273 -8.67 -10.76 6.31
CA TRP A 273 -7.91 -11.07 5.11
C TRP A 273 -8.66 -11.97 4.16
N HIS A 274 -8.36 -11.81 2.88
CA HIS A 274 -8.81 -12.68 1.82
C HIS A 274 -7.74 -12.79 0.74
N TYR A 275 -7.98 -13.71 -0.18
CA TYR A 275 -7.19 -13.77 -1.40
C TYR A 275 -8.08 -13.82 -2.64
N ALA A 276 -7.48 -13.51 -3.78
CA ALA A 276 -8.06 -13.65 -5.10
C ALA A 276 -7.07 -14.36 -6.02
N VAL A 277 -7.58 -15.16 -6.94
CA VAL A 277 -6.76 -15.82 -7.96
C VAL A 277 -7.19 -15.30 -9.32
N GLU A 278 -6.23 -14.83 -10.12
CA GLU A 278 -6.47 -14.43 -11.50
C GLU A 278 -6.12 -15.60 -12.43
N PRO A 279 -7.13 -16.20 -13.07
CA PRO A 279 -6.91 -17.35 -13.93
C PRO A 279 -6.03 -17.05 -15.13
N LYS A 280 -5.24 -18.03 -15.54
CA LYS A 280 -4.35 -17.99 -16.71
C LYS A 280 -3.28 -16.90 -16.69
N THR A 281 -3.03 -16.27 -15.55
CA THR A 281 -1.98 -15.27 -15.42
C THR A 281 -0.80 -15.81 -14.64
N GLY A 282 0.39 -15.40 -15.05
CA GLY A 282 1.65 -15.70 -14.39
C GLY A 282 1.98 -14.69 -13.30
N HIS A 283 3.28 -14.40 -13.15
CA HIS A 283 3.81 -13.53 -12.10
C HIS A 283 3.42 -12.04 -12.25
N GLY A 284 3.20 -11.56 -13.46
CA GLY A 284 2.71 -10.20 -13.69
C GLY A 284 1.19 -10.09 -13.48
N PRO A 285 0.67 -8.96 -12.96
CA PRO A 285 -0.77 -8.74 -12.94
C PRO A 285 -1.30 -8.59 -14.36
N GLY A 286 -2.46 -9.17 -14.62
CA GLY A 286 -3.22 -8.91 -15.82
C GLY A 286 -3.99 -7.59 -15.73
N GLU A 287 -4.52 -7.11 -16.85
CA GLU A 287 -5.34 -5.89 -16.87
C GLU A 287 -6.58 -5.99 -15.98
N LYS A 288 -7.10 -7.20 -15.82
CA LYS A 288 -8.30 -7.48 -15.00
C LYS A 288 -8.02 -7.36 -13.49
N THR A 289 -6.77 -7.44 -13.06
CA THR A 289 -6.39 -7.29 -11.64
C THR A 289 -6.66 -5.88 -11.12
N TRP A 290 -6.40 -4.85 -11.92
CA TRP A 290 -6.44 -3.46 -11.48
C TRP A 290 -7.81 -3.00 -10.97
N PRO A 291 -8.93 -3.29 -11.64
CA PRO A 291 -10.25 -2.96 -11.10
C PRO A 291 -10.49 -3.50 -9.70
N LEU A 292 -10.08 -4.74 -9.39
CA LEU A 292 -10.21 -5.32 -8.05
C LEU A 292 -9.33 -4.58 -7.02
N VAL A 293 -8.09 -4.26 -7.38
CA VAL A 293 -7.18 -3.46 -6.54
C VAL A 293 -7.82 -2.11 -6.20
N PHE A 294 -8.39 -1.42 -7.20
CA PHE A 294 -9.02 -0.12 -7.00
C PHE A 294 -10.32 -0.21 -6.20
N SER A 295 -11.09 -1.27 -6.38
CA SER A 295 -12.27 -1.54 -5.55
C SER A 295 -11.87 -1.74 -4.09
N PHE A 296 -10.88 -2.58 -3.82
CA PHE A 296 -10.40 -2.81 -2.47
C PHE A 296 -9.87 -1.54 -1.80
N LEU A 297 -9.11 -0.72 -2.54
CA LEU A 297 -8.60 0.56 -2.04
C LEU A 297 -9.76 1.49 -1.62
N ARG A 298 -10.77 1.69 -2.49
CA ARG A 298 -11.91 2.56 -2.20
C ARG A 298 -12.72 2.07 -1.01
N HIS A 299 -13.08 0.78 -0.99
CA HIS A 299 -13.90 0.22 0.08
C HIS A 299 -13.17 0.17 1.42
N SER A 300 -11.88 -0.16 1.42
CA SER A 300 -11.08 -0.16 2.65
C SER A 300 -10.84 1.26 3.18
N PHE A 301 -10.61 2.23 2.31
CA PHE A 301 -10.52 3.64 2.70
C PHE A 301 -11.81 4.12 3.37
N ALA A 302 -12.95 3.91 2.73
CA ALA A 302 -14.25 4.30 3.28
C ALA A 302 -14.58 3.62 4.61
N ALA A 303 -14.14 2.37 4.80
CA ALA A 303 -14.38 1.62 6.04
C ALA A 303 -13.47 2.06 7.20
N ARG A 304 -12.22 2.39 6.89
CA ARG A 304 -11.17 2.58 7.91
C ARG A 304 -10.88 4.04 8.21
N VAL A 305 -10.92 4.92 7.21
CA VAL A 305 -10.56 6.33 7.38
C VAL A 305 -11.82 7.13 7.69
N PRO A 306 -11.94 7.75 8.87
CA PRO A 306 -13.10 8.58 9.20
C PRO A 306 -13.38 9.65 8.15
N ALA A 307 -14.65 9.96 7.89
CA ALA A 307 -15.04 10.93 6.88
C ALA A 307 -14.47 12.34 7.16
N ASP A 308 -14.36 12.69 8.44
CA ASP A 308 -13.82 13.93 8.99
C ASP A 308 -12.32 13.87 9.32
N ALA A 309 -11.63 12.80 8.93
CA ALA A 309 -10.19 12.66 9.17
C ALA A 309 -9.40 13.83 8.58
N ASP A 310 -8.64 14.49 9.43
CA ASP A 310 -7.79 15.63 9.11
C ASP A 310 -6.36 15.40 9.65
N PRO A 311 -5.47 14.82 8.87
CA PRO A 311 -4.09 14.56 9.30
C PRO A 311 -3.29 15.82 9.61
N SER A 312 -3.74 17.01 9.19
CA SER A 312 -3.09 18.27 9.56
C SER A 312 -3.17 18.58 11.05
N LYS A 313 -4.13 17.95 11.74
CA LYS A 313 -4.33 18.09 13.19
C LYS A 313 -3.58 17.02 14.00
N GLY A 314 -2.89 16.10 13.34
CA GLY A 314 -2.14 15.02 13.98
C GLY A 314 -2.52 13.64 13.50
N PRO A 315 -2.04 12.58 14.16
CA PRO A 315 -2.30 11.20 13.76
C PRO A 315 -3.80 10.87 13.70
N VAL A 316 -4.23 10.26 12.59
CA VAL A 316 -5.62 9.85 12.40
C VAL A 316 -5.90 8.54 13.13
N LYS A 317 -6.91 8.53 13.99
CA LYS A 317 -7.42 7.30 14.59
C LYS A 317 -8.31 6.57 13.58
N LEU A 318 -7.83 5.45 13.06
CA LEU A 318 -8.56 4.62 12.11
C LEU A 318 -9.74 3.89 12.80
N ASN A 319 -10.85 3.75 12.07
CA ASN A 319 -11.99 2.97 12.53
C ASN A 319 -11.60 1.49 12.71
N LEU A 320 -12.06 0.88 13.80
CA LEU A 320 -11.94 -0.56 13.98
C LEU A 320 -13.08 -1.27 13.24
N ILE A 321 -12.74 -2.35 12.55
CA ILE A 321 -13.72 -3.20 11.88
C ILE A 321 -13.90 -4.47 12.69
N GLN A 322 -15.14 -4.79 13.03
CA GLN A 322 -15.47 -6.08 13.61
C GLN A 322 -15.58 -7.13 12.51
N PRO A 323 -15.00 -8.32 12.67
CA PRO A 323 -15.07 -9.37 11.64
C PRO A 323 -16.51 -9.70 11.23
N GLU A 324 -17.42 -9.66 12.19
CA GLU A 324 -18.83 -10.01 12.03
C GLU A 324 -19.60 -8.98 11.18
N SER A 325 -19.06 -7.78 10.98
CA SER A 325 -19.68 -6.74 10.13
C SER A 325 -19.38 -6.94 8.64
N GLY A 326 -18.46 -7.82 8.30
CA GLY A 326 -18.07 -8.09 6.93
C GLY A 326 -18.92 -9.16 6.24
N HIS A 327 -18.48 -9.53 5.06
CA HIS A 327 -18.98 -10.67 4.29
C HIS A 327 -17.92 -11.77 4.26
N LEU A 328 -18.37 -12.98 4.03
CA LEU A 328 -17.48 -14.12 3.80
C LEU A 328 -17.66 -14.63 2.38
N GLY A 329 -16.56 -15.04 1.76
CA GLY A 329 -16.54 -15.66 0.44
C GLY A 329 -15.90 -17.05 0.52
N GLN A 330 -16.46 -17.99 -0.23
CA GLN A 330 -15.86 -19.30 -0.38
C GLN A 330 -14.49 -19.17 -1.04
N ASN A 331 -13.51 -19.85 -0.51
CA ASN A 331 -12.16 -19.84 -1.05
C ASN A 331 -12.07 -20.51 -2.42
N TRP A 332 -11.16 -20.01 -3.27
CA TRP A 332 -10.89 -20.57 -4.57
C TRP A 332 -10.35 -22.00 -4.44
N ASN A 333 -10.85 -22.90 -5.28
CA ASN A 333 -10.48 -24.31 -5.25
C ASN A 333 -9.40 -24.60 -6.31
N ALA A 334 -8.18 -24.86 -5.85
CA ALA A 334 -7.03 -25.12 -6.71
C ALA A 334 -7.22 -26.34 -7.62
N SER A 335 -7.96 -27.37 -7.17
CA SER A 335 -8.20 -28.58 -7.98
C SER A 335 -9.15 -28.36 -9.17
N LYS A 336 -9.99 -27.32 -9.10
CA LYS A 336 -10.89 -26.95 -10.21
C LYS A 336 -10.21 -26.05 -11.21
N GLY A 337 -9.28 -25.20 -10.75
CA GLY A 337 -8.64 -24.18 -11.59
C GLY A 337 -9.62 -23.18 -12.19
N GLY A 338 -9.10 -22.23 -12.96
CA GLY A 338 -9.88 -21.30 -13.76
C GLY A 338 -10.79 -20.37 -12.97
N TYR A 339 -11.72 -19.75 -13.70
CA TYR A 339 -12.75 -18.90 -13.12
C TYR A 339 -13.78 -19.73 -12.34
N GLN A 340 -14.16 -19.25 -11.16
CA GLN A 340 -15.06 -19.98 -10.27
C GLN A 340 -16.13 -19.03 -9.72
N THR A 341 -17.38 -19.47 -9.74
CA THR A 341 -18.46 -18.79 -9.00
C THR A 341 -18.32 -19.16 -7.53
N LEU A 342 -17.79 -18.24 -6.74
CA LEU A 342 -17.56 -18.42 -5.32
C LEU A 342 -18.68 -17.71 -4.53
N PRO A 343 -19.55 -18.46 -3.82
CA PRO A 343 -20.63 -17.86 -3.03
C PRO A 343 -20.10 -16.88 -2.00
N THR A 344 -20.80 -15.75 -1.83
CA THR A 344 -20.57 -14.77 -0.78
C THR A 344 -21.85 -14.49 -0.02
N SER A 345 -21.77 -14.21 1.27
CA SER A 345 -22.89 -13.75 2.08
C SER A 345 -22.42 -12.95 3.29
N PRO A 346 -23.32 -12.22 3.98
CA PRO A 346 -23.01 -11.62 5.26
C PRO A 346 -22.40 -12.65 6.21
N PHE A 347 -21.49 -12.21 7.08
CA PHE A 347 -20.78 -13.10 8.01
C PHE A 347 -21.72 -14.03 8.79
N ALA A 348 -22.86 -13.48 9.28
CA ALA A 348 -23.82 -14.26 10.06
C ALA A 348 -24.48 -15.39 9.23
N GLU A 349 -24.73 -15.15 7.96
CA GLU A 349 -25.50 -16.01 7.05
C GLU A 349 -24.62 -17.01 6.26
N PHE A 350 -23.31 -16.89 6.33
CA PHE A 350 -22.40 -17.74 5.59
C PHE A 350 -22.49 -19.19 6.08
N SER A 351 -22.86 -20.09 5.17
CA SER A 351 -23.09 -21.52 5.48
C SER A 351 -21.84 -22.39 5.45
N GLY A 352 -20.71 -21.88 4.91
CA GLY A 352 -19.44 -22.60 4.84
C GLY A 352 -18.62 -22.49 6.15
N ASP A 353 -17.35 -22.92 6.11
CA ASP A 353 -16.44 -22.73 7.22
C ASP A 353 -16.06 -21.25 7.38
N LYS A 354 -16.74 -20.57 8.29
CA LYS A 354 -16.52 -19.15 8.59
C LYS A 354 -15.10 -18.84 9.05
N ALA A 355 -14.45 -19.80 9.65
CA ALA A 355 -13.13 -19.59 10.23
C ALA A 355 -12.05 -19.45 9.15
N SER A 356 -12.12 -20.25 8.07
CA SER A 356 -11.13 -20.22 6.99
C SER A 356 -11.54 -19.40 5.77
N ALA A 357 -12.83 -19.08 5.62
CA ALA A 357 -13.36 -18.36 4.47
C ALA A 357 -12.70 -16.99 4.28
N SER A 358 -12.58 -16.55 3.03
CA SER A 358 -12.12 -15.20 2.68
C SER A 358 -13.00 -14.14 3.33
N TRP A 359 -12.41 -13.20 4.07
CA TRP A 359 -13.13 -12.10 4.69
C TRP A 359 -13.18 -10.89 3.75
N LEU A 360 -14.36 -10.37 3.51
CA LEU A 360 -14.64 -9.30 2.56
C LEU A 360 -15.26 -8.09 3.27
N LEU A 361 -14.84 -6.88 2.90
CA LEU A 361 -15.15 -5.63 3.60
C LEU A 361 -16.65 -5.34 3.80
N ASN A 362 -17.45 -5.54 2.75
CA ASN A 362 -18.88 -5.27 2.71
C ASN A 362 -19.52 -5.94 1.49
N SER A 363 -20.84 -5.81 1.34
CA SER A 363 -21.59 -6.42 0.24
C SER A 363 -21.12 -5.96 -1.14
N ALA A 364 -20.85 -4.67 -1.32
CA ALA A 364 -20.44 -4.12 -2.61
C ALA A 364 -19.05 -4.66 -3.01
N TYR A 365 -18.10 -4.65 -2.09
CA TYR A 365 -16.78 -5.25 -2.34
C TYR A 365 -16.88 -6.78 -2.57
N ALA A 366 -17.75 -7.46 -1.82
CA ALA A 366 -17.96 -8.90 -1.99
C ALA A 366 -18.51 -9.24 -3.40
N ALA A 367 -19.39 -8.41 -3.93
CA ALA A 367 -19.89 -8.54 -5.31
C ALA A 367 -18.77 -8.34 -6.34
N ASP A 368 -17.92 -7.33 -6.15
CA ASP A 368 -16.76 -7.08 -7.02
C ASP A 368 -15.78 -8.26 -6.99
N TRP A 369 -15.43 -8.74 -5.79
CA TRP A 369 -14.54 -9.87 -5.63
C TRP A 369 -15.11 -11.15 -6.26
N GLN A 370 -16.41 -11.43 -6.04
CA GLN A 370 -17.09 -12.59 -6.62
C GLN A 370 -17.11 -12.51 -8.16
N THR A 371 -17.41 -11.34 -8.71
CA THR A 371 -17.43 -11.12 -10.16
C THR A 371 -16.03 -11.28 -10.75
N PHE A 372 -14.99 -10.77 -10.07
CA PHE A 372 -13.61 -10.99 -10.49
C PHE A 372 -13.26 -12.48 -10.52
N GLN A 373 -13.64 -13.25 -9.49
CA GLN A 373 -13.37 -14.70 -9.42
C GLN A 373 -14.15 -15.48 -10.47
N ARG A 374 -15.37 -15.03 -10.84
CA ARG A 374 -16.23 -15.68 -11.82
C ARG A 374 -15.83 -15.34 -13.27
N ASP A 375 -15.50 -14.09 -13.57
CA ASP A 375 -15.37 -13.59 -14.94
C ASP A 375 -14.02 -12.88 -15.17
N GLY A 376 -13.29 -12.55 -14.12
CA GLY A 376 -12.11 -11.70 -14.16
C GLY A 376 -12.42 -10.24 -14.46
N GLN A 377 -13.65 -9.80 -14.29
CA GLN A 377 -14.09 -8.42 -14.52
C GLN A 377 -14.88 -7.96 -13.30
N LEU A 378 -14.95 -6.68 -13.07
CA LEU A 378 -15.90 -6.12 -12.12
C LEU A 378 -17.18 -5.71 -12.84
N ALA A 379 -18.28 -5.65 -12.10
CA ALA A 379 -19.50 -5.04 -12.58
C ALA A 379 -19.21 -3.59 -12.98
N LYS A 380 -19.67 -3.18 -14.17
CA LYS A 380 -19.54 -1.81 -14.66
C LYS A 380 -20.45 -0.87 -13.90
#